data_34e2be6a55d923b2bcef9d41c84717f0
#
_entry.id   34e2be6a55d923b2bcef9d41c84717f0
#
_cell.length_a   1.000
_cell.length_b   1.000
_cell.length_c   1.000
_cell.angle_alpha   90.00
_cell.angle_beta   90.00
_cell.angle_gamma   90.00
#
_symmetry.space_group_name_H-M   'P 1'
#
loop_
_entity.id
_entity.type
_entity.pdbx_description
1 polymer ?
#
loop_
_entity_poly.entity_id
_entity_poly.type
_entity_poly.pdbx_seq_one_letter_code
_entity_poly.pdbx_strand_id
1 'polypeptide(L)'
;MNRLCIRSSLRTISVLVVHLLIHVCEGQSQLIGSVQPIVARVGDDIMFPCHLEPAMDVAAKTLEWTRPDLNNIFVHVWRSGQELVKTKHPLYTGRTSLFTDELKHGNMSLKLSGVKLSDKGTYKCFIPDLRTQSTVEVVVASDAAAPPVISFSGVDESSNGVVLHCESKGWYPEPEVLWLDGEGNVLSAGPTETVRGPDDLYIVSSRVTVNKRHGHRFTCRVQQNIINQTRETHIDVPDDFFKVQSRCSATTVGLAVSLVVCIMLILLLLLLLWKKKIISKTNQMNEVESKDQKDDNAETEFLTEDSQKETEQLEEEIKDTNNQLQEENQKEEGAEKEVKTLKNSLESACFIQ
;
A
#
# COMPACT_ATOMS: atom_id res chain seq x y z
N MET A 1 -66.60 58.79 23.46
CA MET A 1 -65.18 59.15 23.64
C MET A 1 -64.18 57.96 23.66
N ASN A 2 -64.59 56.72 23.77
CA ASN A 2 -63.65 55.60 23.95
C ASN A 2 -63.06 55.01 22.66
N ARG A 3 -63.63 55.20 21.48
CA ARG A 3 -63.11 54.59 20.23
C ARG A 3 -61.90 55.33 19.66
N LEU A 4 -61.75 56.61 19.85
CA LEU A 4 -60.64 57.45 19.41
C LEU A 4 -59.36 57.20 20.22
N CYS A 5 -59.50 57.01 21.56
CA CYS A 5 -58.39 56.72 22.43
C CYS A 5 -57.76 55.34 22.19
N ILE A 6 -58.59 54.34 21.90
CA ILE A 6 -58.13 52.98 21.61
C ILE A 6 -57.33 52.91 20.23
N ARG A 7 -57.82 53.68 19.20
CA ARG A 7 -57.12 53.76 17.93
C ARG A 7 -55.76 54.47 18.02
N SER A 8 -55.68 55.49 18.86
CA SER A 8 -54.40 56.18 19.08
C SER A 8 -53.39 55.26 19.84
N SER A 9 -53.85 54.56 20.88
CA SER A 9 -53.04 53.62 21.66
C SER A 9 -52.55 52.46 20.83
N LEU A 10 -53.39 51.90 19.90
CA LEU A 10 -53.00 50.83 18.95
C LEU A 10 -51.94 51.30 17.95
N ARG A 11 -52.02 52.53 17.48
CA ARG A 11 -51.00 53.10 16.55
C ARG A 11 -49.66 53.30 17.25
N THR A 12 -49.65 53.80 18.50
CA THR A 12 -48.40 53.98 19.28
C THR A 12 -47.79 52.64 19.62
N ILE A 13 -48.58 51.63 19.99
CA ILE A 13 -48.06 50.26 20.23
C ILE A 13 -47.49 49.64 18.94
N SER A 14 -48.15 49.79 17.79
CA SER A 14 -47.68 49.32 16.51
C SER A 14 -46.37 49.98 16.11
N VAL A 15 -46.21 51.29 16.31
CA VAL A 15 -44.96 52.00 16.04
C VAL A 15 -43.84 51.57 16.97
N LEU A 16 -44.15 51.36 18.27
CA LEU A 16 -43.19 50.82 19.23
C LEU A 16 -42.75 49.41 18.91
N VAL A 17 -43.68 48.53 18.50
CA VAL A 17 -43.39 47.16 18.08
C VAL A 17 -42.55 47.15 16.81
N VAL A 18 -42.87 47.98 15.81
CA VAL A 18 -42.06 48.12 14.59
C VAL A 18 -40.66 48.65 14.92
N HIS A 19 -40.52 49.64 15.83
CA HIS A 19 -39.21 50.13 16.27
C HIS A 19 -38.45 49.05 17.02
N LEU A 20 -39.07 48.28 17.90
CA LEU A 20 -38.46 47.15 18.59
C LEU A 20 -38.02 46.07 17.58
N LEU A 21 -38.84 45.75 16.59
CA LEU A 21 -38.50 44.78 15.53
C LEU A 21 -37.34 45.29 14.66
N ILE A 22 -37.25 46.59 14.36
CA ILE A 22 -36.14 47.19 13.62
C ILE A 22 -34.85 47.12 14.45
N HIS A 23 -34.90 47.37 15.75
CA HIS A 23 -33.71 47.24 16.64
C HIS A 23 -33.30 45.82 16.92
N VAL A 24 -34.21 44.84 16.82
CA VAL A 24 -33.88 43.41 16.95
C VAL A 24 -33.26 42.86 15.66
N CYS A 25 -33.39 43.59 14.53
CA CYS A 25 -32.81 43.23 13.25
C CYS A 25 -31.44 43.90 13.00
N GLU A 26 -30.73 44.38 14.04
CA GLU A 26 -29.30 44.64 13.94
C GLU A 26 -28.61 43.33 13.70
N GLY A 27 -28.22 43.05 12.45
CA GLY A 27 -27.62 41.82 12.02
C GLY A 27 -26.44 41.49 12.93
N GLN A 28 -26.52 40.34 13.58
CA GLN A 28 -25.40 39.84 14.42
C GLN A 28 -24.16 39.76 13.54
N SER A 29 -23.08 40.43 13.92
CA SER A 29 -21.82 40.38 13.22
C SER A 29 -21.33 38.95 13.08
N GLN A 30 -21.02 38.51 11.87
CA GLN A 30 -20.52 37.15 11.61
C GLN A 30 -19.22 37.19 10.82
N LEU A 31 -18.35 36.24 11.09
CA LEU A 31 -17.15 36.00 10.27
C LEU A 31 -17.47 35.10 9.11
N ILE A 32 -17.09 35.55 7.92
CA ILE A 32 -17.22 34.81 6.67
C ILE A 32 -15.83 34.33 6.25
N GLY A 33 -15.67 33.03 6.10
CA GLY A 33 -14.45 32.38 5.61
C GLY A 33 -14.72 31.58 4.34
N SER A 34 -13.78 30.70 3.99
CA SER A 34 -13.96 29.78 2.85
C SER A 34 -14.93 28.66 3.21
N VAL A 35 -15.91 28.45 2.35
CA VAL A 35 -16.85 27.31 2.47
C VAL A 35 -16.21 26.02 1.93
N GLN A 36 -15.29 26.15 0.96
CA GLN A 36 -14.59 24.99 0.39
C GLN A 36 -13.17 24.87 0.98
N PRO A 37 -12.64 23.64 1.08
CA PRO A 37 -11.25 23.44 1.46
C PRO A 37 -10.29 24.20 0.56
N ILE A 38 -9.26 24.79 1.14
CA ILE A 38 -8.16 25.39 0.41
C ILE A 38 -7.17 24.29 0.08
N VAL A 39 -6.95 24.05 -1.20
CA VAL A 39 -5.96 23.10 -1.68
C VAL A 39 -4.66 23.83 -1.96
N ALA A 40 -3.57 23.43 -1.29
CA ALA A 40 -2.26 24.02 -1.39
C ALA A 40 -1.20 22.98 -1.77
N ARG A 41 -0.16 23.40 -2.47
CA ARG A 41 1.02 22.57 -2.72
C ARG A 41 2.13 22.90 -1.71
N VAL A 42 2.97 21.93 -1.44
CA VAL A 42 4.14 22.15 -0.58
C VAL A 42 5.00 23.26 -1.19
N GLY A 43 5.33 24.29 -0.39
CA GLY A 43 6.09 25.46 -0.82
C GLY A 43 5.24 26.67 -1.22
N ASP A 44 3.94 26.51 -1.46
CA ASP A 44 3.05 27.61 -1.81
C ASP A 44 2.93 28.66 -0.70
N ASP A 45 2.60 29.89 -1.09
CA ASP A 45 2.03 30.91 -0.22
C ASP A 45 0.52 30.92 -0.42
N ILE A 46 -0.23 30.79 0.67
CA ILE A 46 -1.70 30.74 0.62
C ILE A 46 -2.32 31.77 1.53
N MET A 47 -3.58 32.10 1.24
CA MET A 47 -4.38 33.02 2.05
C MET A 47 -5.63 32.30 2.59
N PHE A 48 -5.87 32.43 3.88
CA PHE A 48 -7.08 31.97 4.56
C PHE A 48 -8.06 33.16 4.62
N PRO A 49 -9.11 33.19 3.81
CA PRO A 49 -10.05 34.31 3.83
C PRO A 49 -10.84 34.30 5.14
N CYS A 50 -10.95 35.45 5.75
CA CYS A 50 -11.82 35.68 6.91
C CYS A 50 -12.13 37.17 6.99
N HIS A 51 -13.41 37.54 6.85
CA HIS A 51 -13.86 38.93 6.96
C HIS A 51 -15.14 39.02 7.75
N LEU A 52 -15.35 40.16 8.41
CA LEU A 52 -16.51 40.42 9.23
C LEU A 52 -17.62 41.04 8.41
N GLU A 53 -18.84 40.54 8.59
CA GLU A 53 -20.04 41.07 7.99
C GLU A 53 -21.09 41.43 9.06
N PRO A 54 -21.62 42.65 9.08
CA PRO A 54 -21.21 43.82 8.27
C PRO A 54 -19.77 44.26 8.60
N ALA A 55 -19.10 44.87 7.60
CA ALA A 55 -17.75 45.34 7.74
C ALA A 55 -17.62 46.36 8.89
N MET A 56 -16.60 46.20 9.74
CA MET A 56 -16.27 47.16 10.82
C MET A 56 -14.77 47.12 11.09
N ASP A 57 -14.27 48.22 11.67
CA ASP A 57 -12.87 48.31 12.10
C ASP A 57 -12.57 47.33 13.25
N VAL A 58 -11.65 46.40 13.01
CA VAL A 58 -11.19 45.40 13.99
C VAL A 58 -9.71 45.59 14.37
N ALA A 59 -9.03 46.62 13.90
CA ALA A 59 -7.61 46.86 14.16
C ALA A 59 -7.25 46.96 15.67
N ALA A 60 -8.14 47.49 16.49
CA ALA A 60 -7.94 47.57 17.93
C ALA A 60 -8.44 46.33 18.71
N LYS A 61 -9.14 45.39 18.04
CA LYS A 61 -9.71 44.19 18.69
C LYS A 61 -8.66 43.09 18.83
N THR A 62 -9.02 42.07 19.63
CA THR A 62 -8.28 40.80 19.64
C THR A 62 -8.78 39.94 18.50
N LEU A 63 -7.83 39.49 17.67
CA LEU A 63 -8.09 38.57 16.55
C LEU A 63 -7.23 37.32 16.74
N GLU A 64 -7.84 36.17 16.63
CA GLU A 64 -7.17 34.91 16.86
C GLU A 64 -7.33 33.98 15.65
N TRP A 65 -6.22 33.49 15.13
CA TRP A 65 -6.16 32.35 14.25
C TRP A 65 -5.63 31.19 15.04
N THR A 66 -6.39 30.09 15.06
CA THR A 66 -6.07 28.92 15.86
C THR A 66 -6.16 27.64 15.02
N ARG A 67 -5.48 26.62 15.48
CA ARG A 67 -5.51 25.27 14.93
C ARG A 67 -5.70 24.28 16.09
N PRO A 68 -6.95 23.81 16.31
CA PRO A 68 -7.34 23.09 17.53
C PRO A 68 -6.67 21.73 17.76
N ASP A 69 -6.12 21.11 16.72
CA ASP A 69 -5.41 19.83 16.79
C ASP A 69 -3.99 19.94 17.37
N LEU A 70 -3.48 21.15 17.56
CA LEU A 70 -2.16 21.40 18.14
C LEU A 70 -2.20 21.62 19.65
N ASN A 71 -1.14 21.21 20.36
CA ASN A 71 -1.00 21.44 21.80
C ASN A 71 -1.02 22.94 22.17
N ASN A 72 -0.30 23.77 21.40
CA ASN A 72 -0.44 25.21 21.41
C ASN A 72 -1.24 25.61 20.18
N ILE A 73 -2.48 25.96 20.35
CA ILE A 73 -3.44 26.16 19.26
C ILE A 73 -3.23 27.44 18.46
N PHE A 74 -2.40 28.41 18.95
CA PHE A 74 -2.29 29.72 18.33
C PHE A 74 -1.38 29.72 17.10
N VAL A 75 -1.97 29.98 15.94
CA VAL A 75 -1.30 30.16 14.65
C VAL A 75 -0.87 31.60 14.48
N HIS A 76 -1.75 32.55 14.83
CA HIS A 76 -1.50 33.99 14.80
C HIS A 76 -2.43 34.71 15.77
N VAL A 77 -1.92 35.61 16.58
CA VAL A 77 -2.71 36.43 17.47
C VAL A 77 -2.37 37.90 17.25
N TRP A 78 -3.41 38.70 17.02
CA TRP A 78 -3.32 40.17 16.94
C TRP A 78 -4.07 40.75 18.15
N ARG A 79 -3.47 41.69 18.85
CA ARG A 79 -4.09 42.35 20.00
C ARG A 79 -3.58 43.75 20.16
N SER A 80 -4.49 44.74 20.36
CA SER A 80 -4.15 46.12 20.61
C SER A 80 -3.20 46.74 19.61
N GLY A 81 -3.43 46.47 18.31
CA GLY A 81 -2.63 47.06 17.22
C GLY A 81 -1.30 46.34 16.94
N GLN A 82 -1.04 45.17 17.52
CA GLN A 82 0.23 44.47 17.29
C GLN A 82 0.09 42.96 17.31
N GLU A 83 1.01 42.29 16.65
CA GLU A 83 1.11 40.81 16.67
C GLU A 83 1.75 40.33 17.99
N LEU A 84 1.16 39.29 18.60
CA LEU A 84 1.71 38.60 19.77
C LEU A 84 2.59 37.42 19.34
N VAL A 85 3.79 37.67 18.87
CA VAL A 85 4.73 36.66 18.32
C VAL A 85 5.03 35.55 19.33
N LYS A 86 5.14 35.86 20.63
CA LYS A 86 5.51 34.91 21.69
C LYS A 86 4.43 33.84 21.96
N THR A 87 3.18 34.09 21.58
CA THR A 87 2.09 33.12 21.73
C THR A 87 1.96 32.14 20.59
N LYS A 88 2.62 32.47 19.48
CA LYS A 88 2.54 31.70 18.23
C LYS A 88 3.16 30.31 18.39
N HIS A 89 2.49 29.30 17.86
CA HIS A 89 3.07 27.96 17.78
C HIS A 89 4.36 27.97 16.93
N PRO A 90 5.43 27.26 17.34
CA PRO A 90 6.73 27.27 16.64
C PRO A 90 6.66 26.97 15.14
N LEU A 91 5.76 26.10 14.70
CA LEU A 91 5.56 25.78 13.28
C LEU A 91 5.19 27.00 12.41
N TYR A 92 4.61 28.06 13.01
CA TYR A 92 4.12 29.24 12.28
C TYR A 92 4.96 30.48 12.48
N THR A 93 6.01 30.41 13.30
CA THR A 93 6.89 31.54 13.53
C THR A 93 7.57 31.98 12.22
N GLY A 94 7.41 33.27 11.87
CA GLY A 94 7.95 33.86 10.64
C GLY A 94 7.22 33.47 9.35
N ARG A 95 6.13 32.70 9.44
CA ARG A 95 5.40 32.20 8.27
C ARG A 95 3.99 32.75 8.11
N THR A 96 3.46 33.43 9.12
CA THR A 96 2.08 33.96 9.07
C THR A 96 2.06 35.46 9.26
N SER A 97 1.19 36.16 8.51
CA SER A 97 0.96 37.59 8.61
C SER A 97 -0.49 37.95 8.30
N LEU A 98 -0.98 39.05 8.89
CA LEU A 98 -2.24 39.70 8.53
C LEU A 98 -1.98 40.88 7.59
N PHE A 99 -3.00 41.26 6.84
CA PHE A 99 -3.02 42.48 6.05
C PHE A 99 -3.47 43.67 6.95
N THR A 100 -2.54 44.28 7.66
CA THR A 100 -2.86 45.21 8.76
C THR A 100 -3.70 46.41 8.33
N ASP A 101 -3.49 46.90 7.10
CA ASP A 101 -4.27 48.02 6.54
C ASP A 101 -5.75 47.62 6.25
N GLU A 102 -5.99 46.34 6.04
CA GLU A 102 -7.30 45.79 5.75
C GLU A 102 -8.14 45.56 7.01
N LEU A 103 -7.54 45.54 8.21
CA LEU A 103 -8.25 45.32 9.49
C LEU A 103 -9.29 46.40 9.77
N LYS A 104 -9.08 47.63 9.29
CA LYS A 104 -10.08 48.73 9.37
C LYS A 104 -11.37 48.46 8.60
N HIS A 105 -11.30 47.52 7.63
CA HIS A 105 -12.46 47.07 6.83
C HIS A 105 -13.01 45.73 7.29
N GLY A 106 -12.56 45.21 8.42
CA GLY A 106 -13.01 43.91 8.96
C GLY A 106 -12.35 42.70 8.28
N ASN A 107 -11.38 42.88 7.39
CA ASN A 107 -10.66 41.80 6.73
C ASN A 107 -9.48 41.34 7.60
N MET A 108 -9.62 40.18 8.22
CA MET A 108 -8.59 39.52 9.04
C MET A 108 -8.01 38.27 8.39
N SER A 109 -8.06 38.21 7.06
CA SER A 109 -7.48 37.11 6.29
C SER A 109 -6.01 36.88 6.66
N LEU A 110 -5.63 35.62 6.80
CA LEU A 110 -4.27 35.22 7.20
C LEU A 110 -3.50 34.74 5.99
N LYS A 111 -2.29 35.27 5.78
CA LYS A 111 -1.32 34.73 4.83
C LYS A 111 -0.47 33.69 5.55
N LEU A 112 -0.30 32.51 4.95
CA LEU A 112 0.66 31.47 5.36
C LEU A 112 1.65 31.27 4.22
N SER A 113 2.94 31.46 4.51
CA SER A 113 4.02 31.31 3.53
C SER A 113 4.74 29.97 3.67
N GLY A 114 5.16 29.43 2.53
CA GLY A 114 5.94 28.19 2.45
C GLY A 114 5.22 27.01 3.07
N VAL A 115 4.06 26.65 2.53
CA VAL A 115 3.21 25.54 3.01
C VAL A 115 4.00 24.24 3.15
N LYS A 116 3.75 23.52 4.25
CA LYS A 116 4.34 22.21 4.57
C LYS A 116 3.24 21.16 4.67
N LEU A 117 3.57 19.87 4.55
CA LEU A 117 2.61 18.77 4.76
C LEU A 117 1.96 18.86 6.14
N SER A 118 2.71 19.30 7.16
CA SER A 118 2.20 19.48 8.53
C SER A 118 1.19 20.61 8.67
N ASP A 119 0.99 21.45 7.66
CA ASP A 119 0.00 22.56 7.71
C ASP A 119 -1.41 22.12 7.34
N LYS A 120 -1.62 20.85 6.91
CA LYS A 120 -2.96 20.32 6.71
C LYS A 120 -3.77 20.37 8.01
N GLY A 121 -5.05 20.66 7.90
CA GLY A 121 -5.94 20.66 9.05
C GLY A 121 -6.99 21.77 8.99
N THR A 122 -7.75 21.92 10.09
CA THR A 122 -8.80 22.92 10.19
C THR A 122 -8.28 24.13 10.97
N TYR A 123 -8.35 25.29 10.32
CA TYR A 123 -8.00 26.58 10.93
C TYR A 123 -9.26 27.34 11.32
N LYS A 124 -9.20 28.04 12.41
CA LYS A 124 -10.31 28.84 12.91
C LYS A 124 -9.88 30.28 13.09
N CYS A 125 -10.58 31.24 12.48
CA CYS A 125 -10.51 32.65 12.80
C CYS A 125 -11.58 32.98 13.85
N PHE A 126 -11.24 33.85 14.81
CA PHE A 126 -12.11 34.15 15.93
C PHE A 126 -11.91 35.60 16.43
N ILE A 127 -13.00 36.29 16.72
CA ILE A 127 -12.99 37.58 17.41
C ILE A 127 -13.67 37.41 18.76
N PRO A 128 -12.93 37.31 19.88
CA PRO A 128 -13.48 37.06 21.21
C PRO A 128 -14.53 38.09 21.64
N ASP A 129 -14.27 39.38 21.35
CA ASP A 129 -15.15 40.48 21.74
C ASP A 129 -16.56 40.38 21.10
N LEU A 130 -16.65 39.84 19.91
CA LEU A 130 -17.88 39.66 19.14
C LEU A 130 -18.43 38.24 19.24
N ARG A 131 -17.71 37.32 19.85
CA ARG A 131 -18.04 35.89 19.95
C ARG A 131 -18.39 35.24 18.62
N THR A 132 -17.77 35.72 17.54
CA THR A 132 -17.97 35.20 16.19
C THR A 132 -16.71 34.48 15.68
N GLN A 133 -16.92 33.41 14.95
CA GLN A 133 -15.85 32.58 14.40
C GLN A 133 -16.21 32.03 13.02
N SER A 134 -15.19 31.69 12.25
CA SER A 134 -15.30 30.93 11.02
C SER A 134 -14.18 29.90 10.94
N THR A 135 -14.37 28.84 10.16
CA THR A 135 -13.37 27.79 9.97
C THR A 135 -13.07 27.59 8.50
N VAL A 136 -11.83 27.19 8.22
CA VAL A 136 -11.39 26.79 6.89
C VAL A 136 -10.56 25.54 6.98
N GLU A 137 -10.81 24.59 6.08
CA GLU A 137 -10.00 23.37 5.94
C GLU A 137 -8.90 23.61 4.95
N VAL A 138 -7.70 23.13 5.28
CA VAL A 138 -6.52 23.16 4.40
C VAL A 138 -6.13 21.72 4.05
N VAL A 139 -6.10 21.44 2.77
CA VAL A 139 -5.58 20.20 2.19
C VAL A 139 -4.26 20.52 1.53
N VAL A 140 -3.22 19.79 1.90
CA VAL A 140 -1.89 19.98 1.30
C VAL A 140 -1.63 18.84 0.33
N ALA A 141 -0.98 19.13 -0.79
CA ALA A 141 -0.59 18.14 -1.78
C ALA A 141 0.90 18.28 -2.12
N SER A 142 1.52 17.20 -2.54
CA SER A 142 2.93 17.16 -2.95
C SER A 142 3.04 17.09 -4.47
N ASP A 143 3.92 17.91 -5.06
CA ASP A 143 4.30 17.83 -6.47
C ASP A 143 5.49 16.87 -6.71
N ALA A 144 6.03 16.27 -5.65
CA ALA A 144 7.20 15.39 -5.72
C ALA A 144 6.91 14.01 -6.35
N ALA A 145 5.67 13.78 -6.83
CA ALA A 145 5.24 12.53 -7.42
C ALA A 145 6.07 12.15 -8.65
N ALA A 146 6.81 11.05 -8.54
CA ALA A 146 7.58 10.48 -9.63
C ALA A 146 6.67 9.71 -10.62
N PRO A 147 7.04 9.65 -11.91
CA PRO A 147 6.39 8.74 -12.85
C PRO A 147 6.38 7.30 -12.33
N PRO A 148 5.32 6.53 -12.54
CA PRO A 148 5.30 5.13 -12.15
C PRO A 148 6.33 4.32 -12.93
N VAL A 149 6.87 3.28 -12.29
CA VAL A 149 7.78 2.31 -12.92
C VAL A 149 7.03 0.99 -13.04
N ILE A 150 6.96 0.44 -14.26
CA ILE A 150 6.37 -0.87 -14.51
C ILE A 150 7.49 -1.91 -14.64
N SER A 151 7.34 -3.03 -13.94
CA SER A 151 8.23 -4.17 -14.01
C SER A 151 7.46 -5.47 -14.23
N PHE A 152 8.14 -6.45 -14.81
CA PHE A 152 7.65 -7.82 -14.90
C PHE A 152 7.80 -8.50 -13.53
N SER A 153 6.71 -9.05 -12.98
CA SER A 153 6.71 -9.68 -11.66
C SER A 153 6.61 -11.20 -11.72
N GLY A 154 6.19 -11.77 -12.84
CA GLY A 154 6.08 -13.20 -13.01
C GLY A 154 5.00 -13.62 -14.00
N VAL A 155 4.68 -14.91 -13.99
CA VAL A 155 3.62 -15.51 -14.80
C VAL A 155 2.60 -16.15 -13.87
N ASP A 156 1.34 -15.92 -14.13
CA ASP A 156 0.25 -16.62 -13.44
C ASP A 156 -0.16 -17.84 -14.26
N GLU A 157 0.23 -19.01 -13.78
CA GLU A 157 -0.06 -20.28 -14.44
C GLU A 157 -1.55 -20.60 -14.54
N SER A 158 -2.34 -20.11 -13.58
CA SER A 158 -3.79 -20.38 -13.52
C SER A 158 -4.57 -19.65 -14.62
N SER A 159 -4.15 -18.43 -14.96
CA SER A 159 -4.79 -17.58 -15.97
C SER A 159 -4.06 -17.53 -17.31
N ASN A 160 -2.91 -18.20 -17.45
CA ASN A 160 -2.00 -18.05 -18.60
C ASN A 160 -1.67 -16.56 -18.84
N GLY A 161 -1.44 -15.84 -17.77
CA GLY A 161 -1.23 -14.41 -17.79
C GLY A 161 0.17 -13.99 -17.35
N VAL A 162 0.53 -12.79 -17.74
CA VAL A 162 1.75 -12.08 -17.32
C VAL A 162 1.39 -11.19 -16.15
N VAL A 163 2.14 -11.26 -15.05
CA VAL A 163 1.96 -10.40 -13.90
C VAL A 163 2.87 -9.19 -14.03
N LEU A 164 2.27 -8.02 -14.16
CA LEU A 164 2.94 -6.73 -14.16
C LEU A 164 2.83 -6.09 -12.77
N HIS A 165 3.90 -5.46 -12.33
CA HIS A 165 3.97 -4.69 -11.10
C HIS A 165 4.26 -3.23 -11.43
N CYS A 166 3.50 -2.32 -10.85
CA CYS A 166 3.68 -0.88 -10.95
C CYS A 166 3.97 -0.29 -9.58
N GLU A 167 4.97 0.58 -9.50
CA GLU A 167 5.31 1.34 -8.29
C GLU A 167 5.51 2.82 -8.62
N SER A 168 5.01 3.69 -7.76
CA SER A 168 5.22 5.14 -7.82
C SER A 168 5.35 5.73 -6.42
N LYS A 169 6.14 6.79 -6.28
CA LYS A 169 6.47 7.41 -4.99
C LYS A 169 6.38 8.94 -5.03
N GLY A 170 6.36 9.54 -3.85
CA GLY A 170 6.35 11.00 -3.69
C GLY A 170 4.95 11.61 -3.67
N TRP A 171 3.91 10.82 -3.44
CA TRP A 171 2.52 11.23 -3.44
C TRP A 171 2.06 11.76 -2.08
N TYR A 172 1.26 12.80 -2.11
CA TYR A 172 0.50 13.25 -0.95
C TYR A 172 -0.67 14.14 -1.39
N PRO A 173 -1.90 13.88 -0.92
CA PRO A 173 -2.39 12.70 -0.19
C PRO A 173 -2.25 11.40 -0.99
N GLU A 174 -2.79 10.30 -0.45
CA GLU A 174 -2.80 8.98 -1.10
C GLU A 174 -3.44 9.05 -2.50
N PRO A 175 -2.76 8.54 -3.56
CA PRO A 175 -3.27 8.57 -4.92
C PRO A 175 -4.08 7.31 -5.23
N GLU A 176 -4.79 7.33 -6.35
CA GLU A 176 -5.42 6.18 -6.98
C GLU A 176 -4.50 5.58 -8.05
N VAL A 177 -4.41 4.25 -8.12
CA VAL A 177 -3.66 3.52 -9.14
C VAL A 177 -4.63 2.79 -10.06
N LEU A 178 -4.50 3.03 -11.36
CA LEU A 178 -5.31 2.40 -12.40
C LEU A 178 -4.41 1.71 -13.41
N TRP A 179 -4.87 0.55 -13.88
CA TRP A 179 -4.28 -0.13 -15.01
C TRP A 179 -5.20 -0.02 -16.22
N LEU A 180 -4.62 0.31 -17.36
CA LEU A 180 -5.35 0.49 -18.62
C LEU A 180 -4.75 -0.41 -19.69
N ASP A 181 -5.61 -0.91 -20.57
CA ASP A 181 -5.20 -1.58 -21.81
C ASP A 181 -4.80 -0.57 -22.90
N GLY A 182 -4.44 -1.07 -24.09
CA GLY A 182 -4.05 -0.25 -25.23
C GLY A 182 -5.17 0.62 -25.82
N GLU A 183 -6.42 0.33 -25.48
CA GLU A 183 -7.61 1.10 -25.88
C GLU A 183 -8.04 2.11 -24.80
N GLY A 184 -7.41 2.07 -23.62
CA GLY A 184 -7.72 2.95 -22.50
C GLY A 184 -8.80 2.42 -21.56
N ASN A 185 -9.21 1.15 -21.68
CA ASN A 185 -10.16 0.53 -20.78
C ASN A 185 -9.46 0.16 -19.46
N VAL A 186 -10.17 0.34 -18.33
CA VAL A 186 -9.65 -0.02 -17.01
C VAL A 186 -9.62 -1.54 -16.84
N LEU A 187 -8.45 -2.06 -16.48
CA LEU A 187 -8.25 -3.47 -16.17
C LEU A 187 -8.51 -3.75 -14.69
N SER A 188 -9.08 -4.92 -14.39
CA SER A 188 -9.22 -5.39 -13.02
C SER A 188 -7.85 -5.79 -12.47
N ALA A 189 -7.34 -5.01 -11.53
CA ALA A 189 -6.07 -5.25 -10.86
C ALA A 189 -6.27 -5.77 -9.44
N GLY A 190 -5.19 -6.26 -8.83
CA GLY A 190 -5.14 -6.54 -7.41
C GLY A 190 -5.28 -5.26 -6.55
N PRO A 191 -5.40 -5.41 -5.23
CA PRO A 191 -5.46 -4.26 -4.34
C PRO A 191 -4.20 -3.41 -4.44
N THR A 192 -4.37 -2.08 -4.35
CA THR A 192 -3.23 -1.16 -4.24
C THR A 192 -2.62 -1.29 -2.84
N GLU A 193 -1.33 -1.54 -2.79
CA GLU A 193 -0.55 -1.51 -1.56
C GLU A 193 0.00 -0.10 -1.37
N THR A 194 -0.14 0.45 -0.17
CA THR A 194 0.29 1.81 0.14
C THR A 194 1.22 1.78 1.35
N VAL A 195 2.40 2.38 1.20
CA VAL A 195 3.38 2.54 2.27
C VAL A 195 3.68 4.02 2.45
N ARG A 196 3.74 4.48 3.69
CA ARG A 196 4.11 5.86 4.02
C ARG A 196 5.59 5.92 4.35
N GLY A 197 6.33 6.73 3.60
CA GLY A 197 7.76 6.98 3.80
C GLY A 197 8.06 7.86 5.02
N PRO A 198 9.34 7.98 5.40
CA PRO A 198 9.76 8.81 6.53
C PRO A 198 9.59 10.32 6.27
N ASP A 199 9.43 10.72 5.01
CA ASP A 199 9.11 12.06 4.54
C ASP A 199 7.61 12.36 4.51
N ASP A 200 6.80 11.47 5.09
CA ASP A 200 5.33 11.52 5.09
C ASP A 200 4.68 11.37 3.70
N LEU A 201 5.45 11.08 2.66
CA LEU A 201 4.94 10.84 1.32
C LEU A 201 4.57 9.37 1.12
N TYR A 202 3.61 9.13 0.24
CA TYR A 202 3.14 7.78 -0.08
C TYR A 202 3.96 7.16 -1.22
N ILE A 203 4.27 5.89 -1.03
CA ILE A 203 4.71 4.96 -2.07
C ILE A 203 3.52 4.04 -2.33
N VAL A 204 3.12 3.93 -3.58
CA VAL A 204 1.99 3.08 -3.97
C VAL A 204 2.45 2.04 -4.96
N SER A 205 1.94 0.83 -4.81
CA SER A 205 2.20 -0.25 -5.74
C SER A 205 0.94 -1.06 -6.03
N SER A 206 0.86 -1.60 -7.24
CA SER A 206 -0.25 -2.43 -7.68
C SER A 206 0.24 -3.49 -8.65
N ARG A 207 -0.45 -4.64 -8.67
CA ARG A 207 -0.20 -5.74 -9.58
C ARG A 207 -1.42 -6.02 -10.43
N VAL A 208 -1.19 -6.30 -11.71
CA VAL A 208 -2.22 -6.74 -12.64
C VAL A 208 -1.78 -7.99 -13.38
N THR A 209 -2.68 -8.93 -13.55
CA THR A 209 -2.46 -10.08 -14.43
C THR A 209 -3.09 -9.79 -15.78
N VAL A 210 -2.28 -9.75 -16.82
CA VAL A 210 -2.70 -9.46 -18.19
C VAL A 210 -2.47 -10.68 -19.09
N ASN A 211 -3.35 -10.87 -20.04
CA ASN A 211 -3.24 -11.93 -21.04
C ASN A 211 -3.42 -11.35 -22.45
N LYS A 212 -3.19 -12.17 -23.46
CA LYS A 212 -3.25 -11.76 -24.88
C LYS A 212 -4.56 -11.11 -25.30
N ARG A 213 -5.68 -11.34 -24.57
CA ARG A 213 -6.99 -10.73 -24.89
C ARG A 213 -7.03 -9.24 -24.58
N HIS A 214 -6.20 -8.77 -23.65
CA HIS A 214 -6.10 -7.36 -23.29
C HIS A 214 -5.15 -6.56 -24.21
N GLY A 215 -4.63 -7.19 -25.29
CA GLY A 215 -3.67 -6.56 -26.19
C GLY A 215 -2.23 -6.69 -25.71
N HIS A 216 -1.38 -5.79 -26.17
CA HIS A 216 0.06 -5.83 -25.93
C HIS A 216 0.58 -4.63 -25.15
N ARG A 217 -0.13 -3.50 -25.20
CA ARG A 217 0.24 -2.26 -24.53
C ARG A 217 -0.57 -2.10 -23.24
N PHE A 218 0.12 -1.85 -22.14
CA PHE A 218 -0.47 -1.62 -20.83
C PHE A 218 0.05 -0.33 -20.23
N THR A 219 -0.82 0.38 -19.55
CA THR A 219 -0.51 1.66 -18.92
C THR A 219 -0.79 1.55 -17.43
N CYS A 220 0.19 1.90 -16.61
CA CYS A 220 -0.04 2.22 -15.22
C CYS A 220 -0.24 3.72 -15.09
N ARG A 221 -1.41 4.12 -14.58
CA ARG A 221 -1.79 5.50 -14.30
C ARG A 221 -1.92 5.64 -12.80
N VAL A 222 -1.19 6.60 -12.24
CA VAL A 222 -1.34 7.02 -10.85
C VAL A 222 -1.86 8.44 -10.84
N GLN A 223 -2.99 8.66 -10.18
CA GLN A 223 -3.69 9.94 -10.21
C GLN A 223 -4.12 10.41 -8.84
N GLN A 224 -4.17 11.73 -8.69
CA GLN A 224 -4.65 12.41 -7.51
C GLN A 224 -5.62 13.50 -7.92
N ASN A 225 -6.89 13.26 -7.68
CA ASN A 225 -7.98 14.10 -8.19
C ASN A 225 -8.01 15.49 -7.53
N ILE A 226 -7.54 15.61 -6.29
CA ILE A 226 -7.60 16.85 -5.49
C ILE A 226 -6.82 18.02 -6.13
N ILE A 227 -5.69 17.71 -6.80
CA ILE A 227 -4.86 18.68 -7.50
C ILE A 227 -4.79 18.42 -9.01
N ASN A 228 -5.63 17.50 -9.50
CA ASN A 228 -5.66 17.08 -10.90
C ASN A 228 -4.27 16.65 -11.41
N GLN A 229 -3.51 15.94 -10.56
CA GLN A 229 -2.18 15.42 -10.89
C GLN A 229 -2.29 13.98 -11.37
N THR A 230 -1.70 13.70 -12.54
CA THR A 230 -1.64 12.35 -13.13
C THR A 230 -0.23 12.07 -13.60
N ARG A 231 0.24 10.85 -13.36
CA ARG A 231 1.50 10.30 -13.90
C ARG A 231 1.21 8.95 -14.53
N GLU A 232 1.79 8.73 -15.71
CA GLU A 232 1.57 7.51 -16.49
C GLU A 232 2.88 6.95 -17.00
N THR A 233 2.92 5.64 -17.14
CA THR A 233 3.99 4.92 -17.83
C THR A 233 3.36 3.76 -18.60
N HIS A 234 3.89 3.48 -19.78
CA HIS A 234 3.44 2.42 -20.67
C HIS A 234 4.48 1.31 -20.75
N ILE A 235 4.01 0.09 -20.93
CA ILE A 235 4.84 -1.07 -21.25
C ILE A 235 4.23 -1.82 -22.43
N ASP A 236 5.06 -2.23 -23.37
CA ASP A 236 4.67 -3.12 -24.46
C ASP A 236 5.16 -4.54 -24.10
N VAL A 237 4.22 -5.49 -23.97
CA VAL A 237 4.50 -6.90 -23.66
C VAL A 237 4.53 -7.69 -24.96
N PRO A 238 5.70 -8.23 -25.37
CA PRO A 238 5.83 -9.03 -26.59
C PRO A 238 5.00 -10.32 -26.56
N ASP A 239 4.53 -10.76 -27.72
CA ASP A 239 3.76 -12.01 -27.89
C ASP A 239 4.43 -13.24 -27.28
N ASP A 240 5.75 -13.26 -27.25
CA ASP A 240 6.53 -14.40 -26.78
C ASP A 240 6.36 -14.63 -25.26
N PHE A 241 6.10 -13.58 -24.48
CA PHE A 241 5.80 -13.72 -23.05
C PHE A 241 4.49 -14.48 -22.79
N PHE A 242 3.52 -14.38 -23.70
CA PHE A 242 2.26 -15.12 -23.61
C PHE A 242 2.35 -16.55 -24.15
N LYS A 243 3.43 -16.90 -24.87
CA LYS A 243 3.64 -18.22 -25.50
C LYS A 243 4.53 -19.18 -24.69
N VAL A 244 5.34 -18.67 -23.76
CA VAL A 244 6.37 -19.45 -23.05
C VAL A 244 5.78 -20.61 -22.25
N GLN A 245 4.55 -20.50 -21.80
CA GLN A 245 3.93 -21.50 -20.93
C GLN A 245 3.45 -22.76 -21.65
N SER A 246 3.09 -22.67 -22.93
CA SER A 246 2.64 -23.84 -23.69
C SER A 246 3.77 -24.79 -24.12
N ARG A 247 5.03 -24.32 -24.13
CA ARG A 247 6.19 -25.15 -24.54
C ARG A 247 6.76 -25.98 -23.39
N CYS A 248 6.79 -25.51 -22.16
CA CYS A 248 7.32 -26.28 -21.03
C CYS A 248 6.47 -27.52 -20.72
N SER A 249 5.14 -27.40 -20.81
CA SER A 249 4.21 -28.51 -20.53
C SER A 249 4.32 -29.64 -21.56
N ALA A 250 4.50 -29.31 -22.85
CA ALA A 250 4.61 -30.33 -23.91
C ALA A 250 5.94 -31.12 -23.88
N THR A 251 7.04 -30.46 -23.51
CA THR A 251 8.36 -31.10 -23.41
C THR A 251 8.47 -32.01 -22.17
N THR A 252 7.94 -31.60 -21.04
CA THR A 252 7.93 -32.40 -19.79
C THR A 252 7.02 -33.63 -19.91
N VAL A 253 5.84 -33.50 -20.52
CA VAL A 253 4.96 -34.64 -20.81
C VAL A 253 5.63 -35.60 -21.81
N GLY A 254 6.27 -35.10 -22.86
CA GLY A 254 7.00 -35.92 -23.85
C GLY A 254 8.15 -36.72 -23.21
N LEU A 255 8.95 -36.10 -22.35
CA LEU A 255 10.03 -36.77 -21.61
C LEU A 255 9.50 -37.84 -20.65
N ALA A 256 8.44 -37.53 -19.90
CA ALA A 256 7.82 -38.48 -18.95
C ALA A 256 7.26 -39.72 -19.69
N VAL A 257 6.55 -39.53 -20.80
CA VAL A 257 6.02 -40.63 -21.63
C VAL A 257 7.18 -41.47 -22.24
N SER A 258 8.23 -40.82 -22.75
CA SER A 258 9.42 -41.50 -23.25
C SER A 258 10.09 -42.38 -22.18
N LEU A 259 10.22 -41.86 -20.98
CA LEU A 259 10.82 -42.57 -19.84
C LEU A 259 10.01 -43.82 -19.44
N VAL A 260 8.69 -43.67 -19.37
CA VAL A 260 7.77 -44.79 -19.07
C VAL A 260 7.89 -45.89 -20.17
N VAL A 261 7.92 -45.51 -21.45
CA VAL A 261 8.09 -46.46 -22.57
C VAL A 261 9.44 -47.18 -22.48
N CYS A 262 10.51 -46.47 -22.17
CA CYS A 262 11.84 -47.10 -21.98
C CYS A 262 11.83 -48.11 -20.82
N ILE A 263 11.23 -47.78 -19.68
CA ILE A 263 11.12 -48.69 -18.53
C ILE A 263 10.31 -49.95 -18.92
N MET A 264 9.20 -49.80 -19.62
CA MET A 264 8.40 -50.91 -20.08
C MET A 264 9.15 -51.85 -21.03
N LEU A 265 9.95 -51.28 -21.95
CA LEU A 265 10.79 -52.04 -22.85
C LEU A 265 11.93 -52.79 -22.11
N ILE A 266 12.55 -52.17 -21.13
CA ILE A 266 13.57 -52.81 -20.28
C ILE A 266 12.96 -53.96 -19.51
N LEU A 267 11.79 -53.81 -18.89
CA LEU A 267 11.06 -54.86 -18.18
C LEU A 267 10.68 -56.00 -19.10
N LEU A 268 10.23 -55.69 -20.30
CA LEU A 268 9.93 -56.71 -21.32
C LEU A 268 11.17 -57.52 -21.71
N LEU A 269 12.31 -56.86 -21.93
CA LEU A 269 13.57 -57.52 -22.21
C LEU A 269 14.03 -58.42 -21.07
N LEU A 270 13.92 -57.93 -19.82
CA LEU A 270 14.22 -58.74 -18.63
C LEU A 270 13.33 -59.98 -18.51
N LEU A 271 12.06 -59.83 -18.78
CA LEU A 271 11.11 -60.98 -18.81
C LEU A 271 11.46 -62.00 -19.91
N LEU A 272 11.85 -61.51 -21.12
CA LEU A 272 12.26 -62.39 -22.19
C LEU A 272 13.59 -63.13 -21.89
N LEU A 273 14.55 -62.43 -21.26
CA LEU A 273 15.79 -63.03 -20.78
C LEU A 273 15.54 -64.07 -19.67
N TRP A 274 14.62 -63.75 -18.74
CA TRP A 274 14.22 -64.67 -17.68
C TRP A 274 13.50 -65.91 -18.22
N LYS A 275 12.58 -65.75 -19.17
CA LYS A 275 11.97 -66.81 -19.92
C LYS A 275 13.01 -67.68 -20.65
N LYS A 276 13.99 -67.05 -21.33
CA LYS A 276 15.08 -67.76 -22.01
C LYS A 276 15.97 -68.56 -21.05
N LYS A 277 16.24 -67.99 -19.86
CA LYS A 277 17.00 -68.64 -18.78
C LYS A 277 16.25 -69.84 -18.17
N ILE A 278 14.92 -69.71 -18.01
CA ILE A 278 14.06 -70.82 -17.55
C ILE A 278 14.05 -71.94 -18.59
N ILE A 279 13.84 -71.63 -19.87
CA ILE A 279 13.84 -72.63 -20.97
C ILE A 279 15.21 -73.32 -21.06
N SER A 280 16.31 -72.56 -20.88
CA SER A 280 17.68 -73.14 -20.87
C SER A 280 17.90 -74.07 -19.68
N LYS A 281 17.37 -73.70 -18.47
CA LYS A 281 17.43 -74.56 -17.31
C LYS A 281 16.57 -75.82 -17.46
N THR A 282 15.38 -75.73 -18.09
CA THR A 282 14.52 -76.89 -18.36
C THR A 282 15.18 -77.84 -19.37
N ASN A 283 15.83 -77.35 -20.40
CA ASN A 283 16.58 -78.17 -21.34
C ASN A 283 17.83 -78.81 -20.71
N GLN A 284 18.49 -78.15 -19.73
CA GLN A 284 19.59 -78.73 -18.98
C GLN A 284 19.12 -79.80 -17.97
N MET A 285 17.95 -79.69 -17.42
CA MET A 285 17.36 -80.73 -16.52
C MET A 285 16.99 -82.00 -17.25
N ASN A 286 16.58 -81.92 -18.52
CA ASN A 286 16.27 -83.11 -19.35
C ASN A 286 17.52 -83.85 -19.85
N GLU A 287 18.73 -83.24 -19.72
CA GLU A 287 20.01 -83.84 -20.11
C GLU A 287 20.81 -84.43 -18.94
N VAL A 288 20.41 -84.11 -17.68
CA VAL A 288 21.14 -84.49 -16.42
C VAL A 288 20.43 -85.67 -15.72
N GLU A 289 19.27 -86.18 -16.19
CA GLU A 289 18.61 -87.36 -15.61
C GLU A 289 19.30 -88.65 -16.03
N SER A 290 20.52 -88.59 -16.57
CA SER A 290 21.29 -89.74 -17.02
C SER A 290 22.74 -89.73 -16.60
N LYS A 291 23.16 -89.16 -15.46
CA LYS A 291 24.47 -89.51 -14.84
C LYS A 291 24.59 -88.97 -13.41
N ASP A 292 24.58 -89.89 -12.49
CA ASP A 292 25.34 -90.05 -11.26
C ASP A 292 25.29 -88.96 -10.17
N GLN A 293 24.54 -89.24 -9.17
CA GLN A 293 24.88 -89.37 -7.76
C GLN A 293 26.37 -89.39 -7.41
N LYS A 294 26.99 -88.18 -7.11
CA LYS A 294 28.05 -88.00 -6.12
C LYS A 294 28.58 -86.57 -6.06
N ASP A 295 28.70 -86.10 -4.80
CA ASP A 295 29.39 -84.87 -4.37
C ASP A 295 28.53 -83.60 -4.20
N ASP A 296 27.54 -83.67 -3.34
CA ASP A 296 26.99 -82.52 -2.63
C ASP A 296 27.66 -82.42 -1.27
N ASN A 297 28.44 -81.40 -1.00
CA ASN A 297 28.64 -80.80 0.33
C ASN A 297 29.70 -79.68 0.47
N ALA A 298 30.18 -79.04 -0.61
CA ALA A 298 31.26 -78.02 -0.45
C ALA A 298 30.97 -76.60 -0.95
N GLU A 299 29.84 -76.36 -1.64
CA GLU A 299 29.63 -75.08 -2.37
C GLU A 299 28.56 -74.17 -1.74
N THR A 300 27.85 -74.64 -0.73
CA THR A 300 26.77 -73.86 -0.07
C THR A 300 27.27 -72.96 1.10
N GLU A 301 28.49 -73.21 1.58
CA GLU A 301 29.04 -72.44 2.72
C GLU A 301 29.77 -71.13 2.31
N PHE A 302 30.27 -71.05 1.05
CA PHE A 302 31.04 -69.93 0.56
C PHE A 302 30.14 -68.74 0.05
N LEU A 303 28.90 -69.00 -0.37
CA LEU A 303 27.99 -67.96 -0.94
C LEU A 303 27.18 -67.23 0.14
N THR A 304 27.18 -67.72 1.38
CA THR A 304 26.46 -67.09 2.50
C THR A 304 27.35 -66.08 3.23
N GLU A 305 28.66 -66.21 3.24
CA GLU A 305 29.57 -65.26 3.92
C GLU A 305 29.75 -63.94 3.11
N ASP A 306 29.82 -63.99 1.79
CA ASP A 306 29.92 -62.76 0.97
C ASP A 306 28.63 -61.90 0.97
N SER A 307 27.42 -62.54 1.00
CA SER A 307 26.16 -61.83 1.11
C SER A 307 25.94 -61.16 2.46
N GLN A 308 26.45 -61.77 3.54
CA GLN A 308 26.37 -61.17 4.88
C GLN A 308 27.28 -59.95 5.02
N LYS A 309 28.44 -59.99 4.39
CA LYS A 309 29.40 -58.89 4.42
C LYS A 309 28.97 -57.65 3.66
N GLU A 310 28.24 -57.84 2.54
CA GLU A 310 27.67 -56.75 1.73
C GLU A 310 26.46 -56.11 2.46
N THR A 311 25.64 -56.88 3.19
CA THR A 311 24.53 -56.34 3.96
C THR A 311 25.03 -55.57 5.20
N GLU A 312 26.06 -56.00 5.89
CA GLU A 312 26.65 -55.27 7.04
C GLU A 312 27.26 -53.93 6.56
N GLN A 313 27.93 -53.88 5.41
CA GLN A 313 28.47 -52.62 4.87
C GLN A 313 27.36 -51.61 4.48
N LEU A 314 26.24 -52.07 3.89
CA LEU A 314 25.11 -51.22 3.57
C LEU A 314 24.37 -50.67 4.81
N GLU A 315 24.29 -51.49 5.89
CA GLU A 315 23.68 -51.01 7.15
C GLU A 315 24.53 -49.94 7.86
N GLU A 316 25.85 -50.03 7.74
CA GLU A 316 26.78 -49.03 8.29
C GLU A 316 26.71 -47.70 7.50
N GLU A 317 26.62 -47.76 6.18
CA GLU A 317 26.45 -46.57 5.30
C GLU A 317 25.13 -45.86 5.51
N ILE A 318 24.02 -46.61 5.71
CA ILE A 318 22.70 -46.04 6.05
C ILE A 318 22.71 -45.36 7.43
N LYS A 319 23.46 -45.91 8.38
CA LYS A 319 23.57 -45.34 9.74
C LYS A 319 24.35 -44.02 9.74
N ASP A 320 25.42 -43.93 8.95
CA ASP A 320 26.20 -42.69 8.81
C ASP A 320 25.44 -41.58 8.09
N THR A 321 24.65 -41.91 7.05
CA THR A 321 23.80 -40.95 6.37
C THR A 321 22.65 -40.44 7.26
N ASN A 322 22.07 -41.30 8.09
CA ASN A 322 21.06 -40.89 9.06
C ASN A 322 21.62 -39.96 10.16
N ASN A 323 22.85 -40.20 10.59
CA ASN A 323 23.54 -39.34 11.56
C ASN A 323 23.83 -37.94 10.96
N GLN A 324 24.27 -37.87 9.71
CA GLN A 324 24.51 -36.60 9.01
C GLN A 324 23.21 -35.80 8.85
N LEU A 325 22.10 -36.48 8.51
CA LEU A 325 20.77 -35.84 8.40
C LEU A 325 20.26 -35.29 9.74
N GLN A 326 20.57 -35.98 10.84
CA GLN A 326 20.23 -35.47 12.19
C GLN A 326 21.05 -34.25 12.61
N GLU A 327 22.32 -34.18 12.20
CA GLU A 327 23.18 -32.99 12.47
C GLU A 327 22.72 -31.77 11.63
N GLU A 328 22.29 -31.97 10.38
CA GLU A 328 21.73 -30.88 9.55
C GLU A 328 20.41 -30.34 10.13
N ASN A 329 19.51 -31.22 10.54
CA ASN A 329 18.24 -30.83 11.16
C ASN A 329 18.45 -30.07 12.49
N GLN A 330 19.46 -30.43 13.28
CA GLN A 330 19.79 -29.67 14.51
C GLN A 330 20.38 -28.29 14.23
N LYS A 331 21.12 -28.12 13.12
CA LYS A 331 21.61 -26.81 12.67
C LYS A 331 20.49 -25.91 12.18
N GLU A 332 19.49 -26.45 11.47
CA GLU A 332 18.31 -25.69 11.05
C GLU A 332 17.46 -25.25 12.24
N GLU A 333 17.21 -26.11 13.22
CA GLU A 333 16.50 -25.73 14.45
C GLU A 333 17.24 -24.65 15.26
N GLY A 334 18.57 -24.69 15.27
CA GLY A 334 19.42 -23.68 15.87
C GLY A 334 19.29 -22.31 15.20
N ALA A 335 19.33 -22.29 13.87
CA ALA A 335 19.19 -21.07 13.08
C ALA A 335 17.78 -20.45 13.22
N GLU A 336 16.74 -21.28 13.28
CA GLU A 336 15.36 -20.79 13.48
C GLU A 336 15.15 -20.15 14.87
N LYS A 337 15.81 -20.68 15.90
CA LYS A 337 15.81 -20.09 17.24
C LYS A 337 16.57 -18.75 17.29
N GLU A 338 17.67 -18.61 16.59
CA GLU A 338 18.43 -17.35 16.49
C GLU A 338 17.62 -16.26 15.76
N VAL A 339 16.96 -16.59 14.65
CA VAL A 339 16.08 -15.68 13.91
C VAL A 339 14.91 -15.20 14.78
N LYS A 340 14.32 -16.10 15.57
CA LYS A 340 13.24 -15.77 16.49
C LYS A 340 13.67 -14.86 17.64
N THR A 341 14.90 -15.05 18.13
CA THR A 341 15.50 -14.21 19.18
C THR A 341 15.85 -12.82 18.66
N LEU A 342 16.38 -12.71 17.44
CA LEU A 342 16.64 -11.44 16.76
C LEU A 342 15.35 -10.67 16.47
N LYS A 343 14.28 -11.36 16.06
CA LYS A 343 12.97 -10.75 15.82
C LYS A 343 12.39 -10.17 17.12
N ASN A 344 12.44 -10.89 18.22
CA ASN A 344 11.98 -10.43 19.52
C ASN A 344 12.80 -9.26 20.07
N SER A 345 14.13 -9.22 19.79
CA SER A 345 14.99 -8.08 20.15
C SER A 345 14.70 -6.83 19.32
N LEU A 346 14.35 -6.99 18.05
CA LEU A 346 13.94 -5.88 17.17
C LEU A 346 12.58 -5.31 17.60
N GLU A 347 11.62 -6.17 17.97
CA GLU A 347 10.33 -5.72 18.49
C GLU A 347 10.45 -4.99 19.84
N SER A 348 11.38 -5.40 20.69
CA SER A 348 11.64 -4.70 21.96
C SER A 348 12.36 -3.36 21.78
N ALA A 349 13.18 -3.21 20.74
CA ALA A 349 13.86 -1.94 20.43
C ALA A 349 12.92 -0.89 19.80
N CYS A 350 11.82 -1.30 19.16
CA CYS A 350 10.80 -0.40 18.63
C CYS A 350 9.83 0.17 19.68
N PHE A 351 9.89 -0.30 20.93
CA PHE A 351 9.02 0.16 22.03
C PHE A 351 9.67 1.22 22.92
N ILE A 352 10.91 1.66 22.63
CA ILE A 352 11.69 2.64 23.45
C ILE A 352 12.13 3.83 22.56
N GLN A 353 11.28 4.28 21.65
CA GLN A 353 11.46 5.62 21.03
C GLN A 353 10.11 6.35 20.92
#